data_56144e920427dc79366eeb25c29abffd
#
_entry.id   56144e920427dc79366eeb25c29abffd
#
_cell.length_a   1.000
_cell.length_b   1.000
_cell.length_c   1.000
_cell.angle_alpha   90.00
_cell.angle_beta   90.00
_cell.angle_gamma   90.00
#
_symmetry.space_group_name_H-M   'P 1'
#
loop_
_entity.id
_entity.type
_entity.pdbx_description
1 polymer ?
#
loop_
_entity_poly.entity_id
_entity_poly.type
_entity_poly.pdbx_seq_one_letter_code
_entity_poly.pdbx_strand_id
1 'polypeptide(L)'
;MLVKLLLSFLFIILGFFLWLSYLNPMDVEFHFFGEVFETDLSVLLISSFVMGAMVVFIGTLTRDARRAIQGYQKSRQEKKDQSLKEELNKGIEKFLQGDLRKAKAHFAEVLKKDPLQTDLYFRLSEISAKEGNDEEALHWLERARLIDMKNVEIFLREAELYQRTKRFDEAIRTLNRAISQDETNLNALRSLREIYLNSRRWEEALKIQKSILKLTKGKQAEEEETLFSLGLKYEHARDLMSRGGKGDLESALKEAREIVRERRTFELGFVLLGDIYLRMGRWTSAGKVWEKSFKRFKSIIFVLRLEDLYLNREDPNALLNFYQTALRANSDYWLITFFYAKLCLRLELLDEALDAINEISLKRKDFPALHRLLAEIYLHKKDFSQAAQEFEKTFEMSGTSYLPFSCTVCDRESKEWIAYCPQCHQWSTYTIKEGEKIIPFPSLPFSERVPLSL
;
A
#
# COMPACT_ATOMS: atom_id res chain seq x y z
N MET A 1 34.18 -50.11 -33.75
CA MET A 1 35.31 -50.98 -33.29
C MET A 1 34.77 -52.16 -32.46
N LEU A 2 33.91 -51.95 -31.51
CA LEU A 2 33.34 -53.00 -30.60
C LEU A 2 32.56 -54.09 -31.38
N VAL A 3 31.77 -53.74 -32.37
CA VAL A 3 30.98 -54.70 -33.18
C VAL A 3 31.88 -55.64 -34.01
N LYS A 4 33.01 -55.11 -34.53
CA LYS A 4 33.97 -55.95 -35.26
C LYS A 4 34.69 -56.93 -34.31
N LEU A 5 34.99 -56.50 -33.11
CA LEU A 5 35.59 -57.35 -32.08
C LEU A 5 34.61 -58.44 -31.61
N LEU A 6 33.33 -58.12 -31.43
CA LEU A 6 32.27 -59.05 -31.06
C LEU A 6 32.01 -60.08 -32.20
N LEU A 7 32.00 -59.65 -33.46
CA LEU A 7 31.88 -60.53 -34.59
C LEU A 7 33.08 -61.50 -34.70
N SER A 8 34.32 -61.01 -34.53
CA SER A 8 35.52 -61.83 -34.52
C SER A 8 35.51 -62.86 -33.40
N PHE A 9 35.03 -62.46 -32.21
CA PHE A 9 34.86 -63.35 -31.03
C PHE A 9 33.82 -64.44 -31.28
N LEU A 10 32.69 -64.06 -31.94
CA LEU A 10 31.65 -64.99 -32.33
C LEU A 10 32.13 -66.02 -33.34
N PHE A 11 32.92 -65.61 -34.34
CA PHE A 11 33.56 -66.55 -35.31
C PHE A 11 34.56 -67.49 -34.68
N ILE A 12 35.33 -67.05 -33.67
CA ILE A 12 36.25 -67.88 -32.93
C ILE A 12 35.51 -68.93 -32.14
N ILE A 13 34.43 -68.54 -31.45
CA ILE A 13 33.57 -69.46 -30.68
C ILE A 13 32.91 -70.49 -31.59
N LEU A 14 32.36 -70.03 -32.71
CA LEU A 14 31.73 -70.92 -33.69
C LEU A 14 32.74 -71.91 -34.23
N GLY A 15 33.96 -71.47 -34.62
CA GLY A 15 35.04 -72.31 -35.03
C GLY A 15 35.47 -73.35 -33.96
N PHE A 16 35.54 -72.95 -32.73
CA PHE A 16 35.77 -73.84 -31.59
C PHE A 16 34.70 -74.91 -31.40
N PHE A 17 33.44 -74.54 -31.53
CA PHE A 17 32.33 -75.52 -31.45
C PHE A 17 32.31 -76.49 -32.60
N LEU A 18 32.65 -76.04 -33.85
CA LEU A 18 32.80 -76.91 -35.03
C LEU A 18 33.95 -77.90 -34.86
N TRP A 19 35.06 -77.45 -34.31
CA TRP A 19 36.21 -78.31 -33.99
C TRP A 19 35.90 -79.30 -32.91
N LEU A 20 35.18 -78.96 -31.90
CA LEU A 20 34.73 -79.86 -30.83
C LEU A 20 33.74 -80.90 -31.37
N SER A 21 32.84 -80.52 -32.25
CA SER A 21 31.93 -81.41 -32.98
C SER A 21 32.68 -82.48 -33.79
N TYR A 22 33.73 -82.09 -34.49
CA TYR A 22 34.55 -83.00 -35.28
C TYR A 22 35.29 -84.04 -34.41
N LEU A 23 35.63 -83.66 -33.16
CA LEU A 23 36.36 -84.55 -32.23
C LEU A 23 35.42 -85.48 -31.47
N ASN A 24 34.11 -85.13 -31.32
CA ASN A 24 33.17 -85.92 -30.56
C ASN A 24 31.88 -86.18 -31.32
N PRO A 25 31.83 -87.13 -32.23
CA PRO A 25 30.60 -87.48 -32.94
C PRO A 25 29.76 -88.34 -31.97
N MET A 26 28.87 -87.75 -31.18
CA MET A 26 27.89 -88.40 -30.36
C MET A 26 26.47 -87.92 -30.71
N ASP A 27 25.59 -88.85 -30.99
CA ASP A 27 24.18 -88.58 -31.18
C ASP A 27 23.51 -88.49 -29.83
N VAL A 28 22.70 -87.44 -29.59
CA VAL A 28 21.96 -87.23 -28.39
C VAL A 28 20.47 -87.15 -28.71
N GLU A 29 19.70 -88.01 -28.03
CA GLU A 29 18.24 -87.93 -28.02
C GLU A 29 17.77 -86.83 -27.09
N PHE A 30 17.01 -85.83 -27.55
CA PHE A 30 16.36 -84.87 -26.67
C PHE A 30 14.84 -84.86 -26.90
N HIS A 31 14.08 -84.79 -25.82
CA HIS A 31 12.63 -84.72 -25.84
C HIS A 31 12.18 -83.27 -25.85
N PHE A 32 11.46 -82.86 -26.91
CA PHE A 32 10.89 -81.52 -26.99
C PHE A 32 9.42 -81.59 -27.42
N PHE A 33 8.52 -81.08 -26.61
CA PHE A 33 7.06 -81.12 -26.80
C PHE A 33 6.46 -82.51 -27.05
N GLY A 34 7.06 -83.59 -26.48
CA GLY A 34 6.56 -84.96 -26.61
C GLY A 34 7.12 -85.70 -27.83
N GLU A 35 7.91 -85.08 -28.66
CA GLU A 35 8.61 -85.67 -29.79
C GLU A 35 10.07 -85.94 -29.40
N VAL A 36 10.65 -87.02 -29.92
CA VAL A 36 12.07 -87.39 -29.70
C VAL A 36 12.85 -87.03 -30.96
N PHE A 37 13.84 -86.18 -30.76
CA PHE A 37 14.73 -85.72 -31.81
C PHE A 37 16.13 -86.29 -31.56
N GLU A 38 16.65 -87.06 -32.57
CA GLU A 38 18.03 -87.49 -32.60
C GLU A 38 18.87 -86.44 -33.36
N THR A 39 19.87 -85.88 -32.74
CA THR A 39 20.71 -84.89 -33.34
C THR A 39 22.14 -84.90 -32.71
N ASP A 40 23.12 -84.51 -33.49
CA ASP A 40 24.49 -84.38 -32.94
C ASP A 40 24.55 -83.39 -31.76
N LEU A 41 25.24 -83.73 -30.74
CA LEU A 41 25.47 -82.84 -29.54
C LEU A 41 25.91 -81.45 -29.92
N SER A 42 26.75 -81.35 -30.96
CA SER A 42 27.24 -80.10 -31.49
C SER A 42 26.16 -79.22 -32.07
N VAL A 43 25.17 -79.78 -32.76
CA VAL A 43 24.04 -79.05 -33.37
C VAL A 43 23.18 -78.45 -32.20
N LEU A 44 23.02 -79.18 -31.12
CA LEU A 44 22.26 -78.76 -29.96
C LEU A 44 22.99 -77.65 -29.23
N LEU A 45 24.33 -77.72 -29.09
CA LEU A 45 25.15 -76.68 -28.44
C LEU A 45 25.18 -75.38 -29.31
N ILE A 46 25.34 -75.52 -30.65
CA ILE A 46 25.35 -74.37 -31.56
C ILE A 46 23.99 -73.70 -31.56
N SER A 47 22.89 -74.45 -31.62
CA SER A 47 21.53 -73.88 -31.62
C SER A 47 21.22 -73.15 -30.30
N SER A 48 21.61 -73.71 -29.14
CA SER A 48 21.44 -73.03 -27.84
C SER A 48 22.27 -71.75 -27.73
N PHE A 49 23.51 -71.77 -28.26
CA PHE A 49 24.36 -70.58 -28.32
C PHE A 49 23.77 -69.49 -29.23
N VAL A 50 23.30 -69.85 -30.43
CA VAL A 50 22.65 -68.92 -31.39
C VAL A 50 21.38 -68.35 -30.76
N MET A 51 20.57 -69.19 -30.08
CA MET A 51 19.37 -68.71 -29.40
C MET A 51 19.70 -67.75 -28.25
N GLY A 52 20.71 -68.05 -27.44
CA GLY A 52 21.19 -67.15 -26.39
C GLY A 52 21.72 -65.81 -26.95
N ALA A 53 22.51 -65.89 -28.02
CA ALA A 53 23.02 -64.71 -28.72
C ALA A 53 21.86 -63.87 -29.31
N MET A 54 20.83 -64.51 -29.87
CA MET A 54 19.65 -63.84 -30.39
C MET A 54 18.86 -63.11 -29.29
N VAL A 55 18.68 -63.72 -28.11
CA VAL A 55 18.01 -63.11 -26.97
C VAL A 55 18.80 -61.86 -26.50
N VAL A 56 20.11 -61.95 -26.35
CA VAL A 56 20.96 -60.84 -25.98
C VAL A 56 20.92 -59.72 -27.06
N PHE A 57 20.95 -60.12 -28.36
CA PHE A 57 20.86 -59.14 -29.46
C PHE A 57 19.50 -58.39 -29.45
N ILE A 58 18.39 -59.10 -29.30
CA ILE A 58 17.06 -58.51 -29.19
C ILE A 58 17.00 -57.58 -27.94
N GLY A 59 17.56 -58.05 -26.82
CA GLY A 59 17.63 -57.22 -25.59
C GLY A 59 18.43 -55.95 -25.76
N THR A 60 19.57 -55.99 -26.49
CA THR A 60 20.38 -54.79 -26.77
C THR A 60 19.66 -53.87 -27.75
N LEU A 61 19.06 -54.40 -28.81
CA LEU A 61 18.28 -53.63 -29.78
C LEU A 61 17.10 -52.89 -29.13
N THR A 62 16.33 -53.61 -28.29
CA THR A 62 15.21 -52.97 -27.58
C THR A 62 15.65 -51.89 -26.60
N ARG A 63 16.78 -52.12 -25.90
CA ARG A 63 17.38 -51.12 -25.02
C ARG A 63 17.85 -49.87 -25.79
N ASP A 64 18.53 -50.06 -26.91
CA ASP A 64 19.08 -48.95 -27.71
C ASP A 64 17.95 -48.20 -28.43
N ALA A 65 16.94 -48.89 -28.92
CA ALA A 65 15.72 -48.26 -29.44
C ALA A 65 15.01 -47.41 -28.37
N ARG A 66 14.81 -47.95 -27.16
CA ARG A 66 14.24 -47.16 -26.04
C ARG A 66 15.08 -45.93 -25.73
N ARG A 67 16.40 -46.04 -25.64
CA ARG A 67 17.30 -44.89 -25.41
C ARG A 67 17.21 -43.86 -26.54
N ALA A 68 17.15 -44.30 -27.80
CA ALA A 68 16.98 -43.38 -28.92
C ALA A 68 15.63 -42.64 -28.89
N ILE A 69 14.55 -43.34 -28.59
CA ILE A 69 13.20 -42.74 -28.41
C ILE A 69 13.20 -41.72 -27.25
N GLN A 70 13.75 -42.11 -26.10
CA GLN A 70 13.85 -41.22 -24.94
C GLN A 70 14.70 -39.98 -25.23
N GLY A 71 15.85 -40.17 -25.91
CA GLY A 71 16.70 -39.07 -26.35
C GLY A 71 16.01 -38.11 -27.31
N TYR A 72 15.25 -38.65 -28.27
CA TYR A 72 14.46 -37.85 -29.20
C TYR A 72 13.34 -37.07 -28.50
N GLN A 73 12.60 -37.73 -27.60
CA GLN A 73 11.54 -37.11 -26.81
C GLN A 73 12.10 -35.99 -25.91
N LYS A 74 13.23 -36.25 -25.24
CA LYS A 74 13.94 -35.25 -24.40
C LYS A 74 14.40 -34.06 -25.25
N SER A 75 15.05 -34.27 -26.37
CA SER A 75 15.50 -33.20 -27.27
C SER A 75 14.32 -32.39 -27.82
N ARG A 76 13.22 -33.03 -28.15
CA ARG A 76 12.00 -32.37 -28.61
C ARG A 76 11.38 -31.51 -27.50
N GLN A 77 11.36 -32.01 -26.25
CA GLN A 77 10.87 -31.26 -25.10
C GLN A 77 11.79 -30.06 -24.78
N GLU A 78 13.12 -30.26 -24.80
CA GLU A 78 14.08 -29.18 -24.59
C GLU A 78 13.95 -28.06 -25.63
N LYS A 79 13.75 -28.39 -26.90
CA LYS A 79 13.49 -27.39 -27.95
C LYS A 79 12.18 -26.66 -27.75
N LYS A 80 11.13 -27.35 -27.30
CA LYS A 80 9.85 -26.74 -26.98
C LYS A 80 9.99 -25.77 -25.80
N ASP A 81 10.66 -26.17 -24.72
CA ASP A 81 10.88 -25.38 -23.54
C ASP A 81 11.76 -24.15 -23.85
N GLN A 82 12.78 -24.30 -24.67
CA GLN A 82 13.62 -23.20 -25.14
C GLN A 82 12.82 -22.19 -25.98
N SER A 83 12.00 -22.65 -26.91
CA SER A 83 11.13 -21.79 -27.73
C SER A 83 10.13 -21.03 -26.88
N LEU A 84 9.59 -21.67 -25.81
CA LEU A 84 8.70 -21.03 -24.83
C LEU A 84 9.42 -19.93 -24.05
N LYS A 85 10.64 -20.20 -23.58
CA LYS A 85 11.47 -19.20 -22.86
C LYS A 85 11.84 -18.02 -23.74
N GLU A 86 12.18 -18.26 -25.00
CA GLU A 86 12.48 -17.17 -25.95
C GLU A 86 11.27 -16.27 -26.18
N GLU A 87 10.09 -16.87 -26.38
CA GLU A 87 8.84 -16.11 -26.56
C GLU A 87 8.45 -15.32 -25.31
N LEU A 88 8.62 -15.93 -24.13
CA LEU A 88 8.43 -15.25 -22.83
C LEU A 88 9.37 -14.06 -22.68
N ASN A 89 10.66 -14.23 -22.98
CA ASN A 89 11.66 -13.17 -22.90
C ASN A 89 11.35 -11.99 -23.83
N LYS A 90 10.88 -12.27 -25.07
CA LYS A 90 10.41 -11.23 -25.99
C LYS A 90 9.23 -10.47 -25.40
N GLY A 91 8.27 -11.18 -24.79
CA GLY A 91 7.14 -10.56 -24.12
C GLY A 91 7.56 -9.64 -22.98
N ILE A 92 8.51 -10.10 -22.14
CA ILE A 92 9.06 -9.31 -21.03
C ILE A 92 9.82 -8.07 -21.57
N GLU A 93 10.64 -8.23 -22.59
CA GLU A 93 11.37 -7.12 -23.22
C GLU A 93 10.40 -6.04 -23.74
N LYS A 94 9.36 -6.44 -24.46
CA LYS A 94 8.35 -5.52 -24.97
C LYS A 94 7.57 -4.83 -23.87
N PHE A 95 7.27 -5.55 -22.78
CA PHE A 95 6.63 -4.98 -21.60
C PHE A 95 7.50 -3.89 -20.95
N LEU A 96 8.80 -4.15 -20.79
CA LEU A 96 9.74 -3.17 -20.23
C LEU A 96 9.97 -1.95 -21.15
N GLN A 97 9.87 -2.15 -22.47
CA GLN A 97 9.92 -1.08 -23.48
C GLN A 97 8.62 -0.25 -23.53
N GLY A 98 7.57 -0.66 -22.81
CA GLY A 98 6.26 0.01 -22.84
C GLY A 98 5.39 -0.35 -24.05
N ASP A 99 5.84 -1.26 -24.95
CA ASP A 99 5.02 -1.78 -26.05
C ASP A 99 4.07 -2.86 -25.56
N LEU A 100 3.02 -2.39 -24.80
CA LEU A 100 2.07 -3.25 -24.12
C LEU A 100 1.32 -4.17 -25.10
N ARG A 101 1.02 -3.68 -26.30
CA ARG A 101 0.28 -4.45 -27.32
C ARG A 101 1.07 -5.66 -27.80
N LYS A 102 2.38 -5.50 -28.09
CA LYS A 102 3.23 -6.62 -28.49
C LYS A 102 3.52 -7.56 -27.31
N ALA A 103 3.75 -7.02 -26.13
CA ALA A 103 3.92 -7.83 -24.92
C ALA A 103 2.72 -8.76 -24.70
N LYS A 104 1.50 -8.23 -24.81
CA LYS A 104 0.25 -8.98 -24.68
C LYS A 104 0.16 -10.12 -25.70
N ALA A 105 0.55 -9.87 -26.97
CA ALA A 105 0.56 -10.89 -28.01
C ALA A 105 1.53 -12.04 -27.69
N HIS A 106 2.77 -11.71 -27.26
CA HIS A 106 3.77 -12.71 -26.86
C HIS A 106 3.32 -13.54 -25.66
N PHE A 107 2.80 -12.91 -24.61
CA PHE A 107 2.29 -13.62 -23.43
C PHE A 107 1.10 -14.53 -23.76
N ALA A 108 0.17 -14.07 -24.60
CA ALA A 108 -0.95 -14.89 -25.05
C ALA A 108 -0.48 -16.12 -25.87
N GLU A 109 0.59 -15.98 -26.67
CA GLU A 109 1.13 -17.10 -27.44
C GLU A 109 1.83 -18.14 -26.53
N VAL A 110 2.50 -17.68 -25.45
CA VAL A 110 3.06 -18.60 -24.44
C VAL A 110 1.94 -19.36 -23.73
N LEU A 111 0.85 -18.68 -23.33
CA LEU A 111 -0.29 -19.31 -22.64
C LEU A 111 -1.05 -20.32 -23.51
N LYS A 112 -1.07 -20.17 -24.83
CA LYS A 112 -1.63 -21.21 -25.74
C LYS A 112 -0.85 -22.51 -25.66
N LYS A 113 0.47 -22.43 -25.43
CA LYS A 113 1.37 -23.61 -25.36
C LYS A 113 1.48 -24.18 -23.95
N ASP A 114 1.41 -23.31 -22.93
CA ASP A 114 1.47 -23.66 -21.51
C ASP A 114 0.46 -22.81 -20.70
N PRO A 115 -0.77 -23.30 -20.55
CA PRO A 115 -1.85 -22.59 -19.88
C PRO A 115 -1.69 -22.49 -18.35
N LEU A 116 -0.73 -23.21 -17.74
CA LEU A 116 -0.61 -23.30 -16.28
C LEU A 116 0.27 -22.20 -15.65
N GLN A 117 0.81 -21.29 -16.45
CA GLN A 117 1.67 -20.20 -15.97
C GLN A 117 0.85 -19.05 -15.40
N THR A 118 0.51 -19.12 -14.11
CA THR A 118 -0.31 -18.12 -13.39
C THR A 118 0.29 -16.71 -13.48
N ASP A 119 1.62 -16.56 -13.46
CA ASP A 119 2.30 -15.27 -13.56
C ASP A 119 2.00 -14.51 -14.86
N LEU A 120 1.76 -15.22 -15.96
CA LEU A 120 1.42 -14.59 -17.24
C LEU A 120 0.02 -13.98 -17.23
N TYR A 121 -0.91 -14.62 -16.54
CA TYR A 121 -2.25 -14.04 -16.35
C TYR A 121 -2.17 -12.76 -15.53
N PHE A 122 -1.29 -12.68 -14.53
CA PHE A 122 -1.05 -11.44 -13.78
C PHE A 122 -0.51 -10.34 -14.68
N ARG A 123 0.47 -10.64 -15.54
CA ARG A 123 1.01 -9.66 -16.49
C ARG A 123 -0.02 -9.21 -17.51
N LEU A 124 -0.83 -10.11 -18.03
CA LEU A 124 -1.92 -9.77 -18.96
C LEU A 124 -2.99 -8.91 -18.27
N SER A 125 -3.34 -9.23 -17.04
CA SER A 125 -4.22 -8.40 -16.24
C SER A 125 -3.64 -7.01 -16.02
N GLU A 126 -2.35 -6.90 -15.66
CA GLU A 126 -1.67 -5.61 -15.48
C GLU A 126 -1.64 -4.78 -16.77
N ILE A 127 -1.36 -5.42 -17.92
CA ILE A 127 -1.38 -4.75 -19.23
C ILE A 127 -2.78 -4.22 -19.54
N SER A 128 -3.81 -5.06 -19.41
CA SER A 128 -5.19 -4.66 -19.69
C SER A 128 -5.64 -3.53 -18.76
N ALA A 129 -5.21 -3.57 -17.50
CA ALA A 129 -5.45 -2.51 -16.53
C ALA A 129 -4.76 -1.18 -16.87
N LYS A 130 -3.52 -1.21 -17.39
CA LYS A 130 -2.80 -0.03 -17.90
C LYS A 130 -3.42 0.53 -19.18
N GLU A 131 -4.02 -0.32 -20.01
CA GLU A 131 -4.79 0.07 -21.19
C GLU A 131 -6.17 0.67 -20.83
N GLY A 132 -6.55 0.66 -19.54
CA GLY A 132 -7.86 1.14 -19.06
C GLY A 132 -9.00 0.13 -19.23
N ASN A 133 -8.69 -1.11 -19.59
CA ASN A 133 -9.68 -2.18 -19.78
C ASN A 133 -9.75 -3.07 -18.54
N ASP A 134 -10.44 -2.58 -17.50
CA ASP A 134 -10.54 -3.25 -16.21
C ASP A 134 -11.32 -4.57 -16.25
N GLU A 135 -12.33 -4.67 -17.12
CA GLU A 135 -13.10 -5.91 -17.29
C GLU A 135 -12.26 -7.02 -17.92
N GLU A 136 -11.43 -6.68 -18.90
CA GLU A 136 -10.50 -7.65 -19.47
C GLU A 136 -9.43 -8.06 -18.44
N ALA A 137 -8.95 -7.12 -17.63
CA ALA A 137 -8.02 -7.40 -16.55
C ALA A 137 -8.61 -8.39 -15.53
N LEU A 138 -9.87 -8.19 -15.12
CA LEU A 138 -10.60 -9.13 -14.27
C LEU A 138 -10.76 -10.50 -14.92
N HIS A 139 -11.06 -10.56 -16.20
CA HIS A 139 -11.19 -11.84 -16.92
C HIS A 139 -9.88 -12.64 -16.91
N TRP A 140 -8.71 -11.98 -17.05
CA TRP A 140 -7.42 -12.66 -16.92
C TRP A 140 -7.20 -13.22 -15.52
N LEU A 141 -7.56 -12.49 -14.47
CA LEU A 141 -7.45 -12.97 -13.08
C LEU A 141 -8.43 -14.12 -12.79
N GLU A 142 -9.62 -14.10 -13.36
CA GLU A 142 -10.56 -15.21 -13.28
C GLU A 142 -9.98 -16.51 -13.88
N ARG A 143 -9.30 -16.41 -15.01
CA ARG A 143 -8.58 -17.54 -15.61
C ARG A 143 -7.44 -18.03 -14.71
N ALA A 144 -6.68 -17.12 -14.11
CA ALA A 144 -5.66 -17.49 -13.12
C ALA A 144 -6.26 -18.27 -11.94
N ARG A 145 -7.43 -17.83 -11.46
CA ARG A 145 -8.15 -18.47 -10.34
C ARG A 145 -8.64 -19.89 -10.66
N LEU A 146 -8.97 -20.18 -11.92
CA LEU A 146 -9.32 -21.55 -12.33
C LEU A 146 -8.14 -22.51 -12.22
N ILE A 147 -6.91 -22.01 -12.29
CA ILE A 147 -5.68 -22.80 -12.18
C ILE A 147 -5.31 -22.98 -10.69
N ASP A 148 -5.34 -21.90 -9.92
CA ASP A 148 -4.98 -21.89 -8.51
C ASP A 148 -6.05 -21.15 -7.68
N MET A 149 -7.02 -21.90 -7.19
CA MET A 149 -8.17 -21.37 -6.43
C MET A 149 -7.79 -20.84 -5.03
N LYS A 150 -6.60 -21.18 -4.53
CA LYS A 150 -6.14 -20.80 -3.19
C LYS A 150 -5.11 -19.67 -3.19
N ASN A 151 -4.72 -19.21 -4.34
CA ASN A 151 -3.70 -18.18 -4.48
C ASN A 151 -4.25 -16.82 -4.02
N VAL A 152 -3.77 -16.38 -2.86
CA VAL A 152 -4.20 -15.11 -2.24
C VAL A 152 -3.86 -13.91 -3.12
N GLU A 153 -2.76 -13.96 -3.89
CA GLU A 153 -2.35 -12.87 -4.78
C GLU A 153 -3.41 -12.57 -5.85
N ILE A 154 -4.11 -13.59 -6.35
CA ILE A 154 -5.21 -13.39 -7.31
C ILE A 154 -6.31 -12.53 -6.69
N PHE A 155 -6.72 -12.86 -5.47
CA PHE A 155 -7.77 -12.12 -4.78
C PHE A 155 -7.35 -10.67 -4.46
N LEU A 156 -6.08 -10.46 -4.11
CA LEU A 156 -5.55 -9.11 -3.88
C LEU A 156 -5.63 -8.25 -5.14
N ARG A 157 -5.21 -8.78 -6.29
CA ARG A 157 -5.27 -8.08 -7.58
C ARG A 157 -6.70 -7.85 -8.06
N GLU A 158 -7.59 -8.84 -7.92
CA GLU A 158 -9.02 -8.66 -8.20
C GLU A 158 -9.61 -7.53 -7.34
N ALA A 159 -9.29 -7.50 -6.05
CA ALA A 159 -9.78 -6.47 -5.13
C ALA A 159 -9.24 -5.07 -5.49
N GLU A 160 -8.00 -4.96 -5.91
CA GLU A 160 -7.42 -3.69 -6.40
C GLU A 160 -8.17 -3.16 -7.63
N LEU A 161 -8.48 -4.02 -8.60
CA LEU A 161 -9.28 -3.65 -9.77
C LEU A 161 -10.71 -3.23 -9.39
N TYR A 162 -11.34 -3.93 -8.45
CA TYR A 162 -12.66 -3.55 -7.96
C TYR A 162 -12.63 -2.21 -7.21
N GLN A 163 -11.57 -1.91 -6.45
CA GLN A 163 -11.40 -0.59 -5.82
C GLN A 163 -11.26 0.52 -6.86
N ARG A 164 -10.44 0.30 -7.89
CA ARG A 164 -10.21 1.28 -8.97
C ARG A 164 -11.51 1.60 -9.72
N THR A 165 -12.36 0.59 -9.94
CA THR A 165 -13.67 0.73 -10.57
C THR A 165 -14.78 1.14 -9.60
N LYS A 166 -14.45 1.46 -8.33
CA LYS A 166 -15.39 1.84 -7.26
C LYS A 166 -16.42 0.76 -6.91
N ARG A 167 -16.15 -0.48 -7.23
CA ARG A 167 -16.98 -1.65 -6.90
C ARG A 167 -16.60 -2.18 -5.52
N PHE A 168 -16.84 -1.39 -4.47
CA PHE A 168 -16.34 -1.66 -3.12
C PHE A 168 -16.90 -2.95 -2.51
N ASP A 169 -18.14 -3.30 -2.77
CA ASP A 169 -18.74 -4.52 -2.22
C ASP A 169 -18.11 -5.79 -2.80
N GLU A 170 -17.78 -5.79 -4.08
CA GLU A 170 -17.03 -6.87 -4.72
C GLU A 170 -15.60 -6.98 -4.16
N ALA A 171 -14.93 -5.84 -4.00
CA ALA A 171 -13.60 -5.80 -3.38
C ALA A 171 -13.61 -6.38 -1.96
N ILE A 172 -14.60 -6.01 -1.13
CA ILE A 172 -14.78 -6.55 0.23
C ILE A 172 -15.00 -8.06 0.21
N ARG A 173 -15.88 -8.57 -0.67
CA ARG A 173 -16.12 -10.02 -0.80
C ARG A 173 -14.86 -10.76 -1.20
N THR A 174 -14.10 -10.21 -2.13
CA THR A 174 -12.87 -10.82 -2.65
C THR A 174 -11.77 -10.84 -1.57
N LEU A 175 -11.58 -9.74 -0.84
CA LEU A 175 -10.61 -9.68 0.26
C LEU A 175 -10.99 -10.61 1.43
N ASN A 176 -12.29 -10.74 1.74
CA ASN A 176 -12.72 -11.70 2.75
C ASN A 176 -12.42 -13.15 2.34
N ARG A 177 -12.49 -13.48 1.03
CA ARG A 177 -12.02 -14.79 0.52
C ARG A 177 -10.52 -14.94 0.69
N ALA A 178 -9.73 -13.90 0.35
CA ALA A 178 -8.29 -13.91 0.58
C ALA A 178 -7.93 -14.20 2.04
N ILE A 179 -8.58 -13.48 2.97
CA ILE A 179 -8.38 -13.64 4.42
C ILE A 179 -8.83 -15.03 4.90
N SER A 180 -9.88 -15.61 4.31
CA SER A 180 -10.31 -16.98 4.65
C SER A 180 -9.30 -18.06 4.21
N GLN A 181 -8.45 -17.79 3.22
CA GLN A 181 -7.35 -18.69 2.81
C GLN A 181 -6.10 -18.48 3.67
N ASP A 182 -5.83 -17.24 4.07
CA ASP A 182 -4.70 -16.86 4.93
C ASP A 182 -5.12 -15.73 5.88
N GLU A 183 -5.52 -16.09 7.09
CA GLU A 183 -5.93 -15.13 8.13
C GLU A 183 -4.80 -14.22 8.62
N THR A 184 -3.55 -14.60 8.32
CA THR A 184 -2.36 -13.84 8.72
C THR A 184 -1.87 -12.86 7.66
N ASN A 185 -2.51 -12.82 6.51
CA ASN A 185 -2.11 -11.97 5.39
C ASN A 185 -2.36 -10.49 5.69
N LEU A 186 -1.30 -9.80 6.13
CA LEU A 186 -1.36 -8.37 6.47
C LEU A 186 -1.75 -7.49 5.27
N ASN A 187 -1.38 -7.87 4.04
CA ASN A 187 -1.73 -7.08 2.86
C ASN A 187 -3.24 -7.13 2.61
N ALA A 188 -3.86 -8.31 2.69
CA ALA A 188 -5.30 -8.46 2.56
C ALA A 188 -6.06 -7.69 3.64
N LEU A 189 -5.61 -7.78 4.90
CA LEU A 189 -6.22 -7.08 6.03
C LEU A 189 -6.07 -5.55 5.86
N ARG A 190 -4.91 -5.04 5.47
CA ARG A 190 -4.69 -3.61 5.24
C ARG A 190 -5.54 -3.08 4.09
N SER A 191 -5.62 -3.80 2.97
CA SER A 191 -6.47 -3.43 1.84
C SER A 191 -7.95 -3.39 2.24
N LEU A 192 -8.43 -4.37 3.02
CA LEU A 192 -9.81 -4.39 3.52
C LEU A 192 -10.09 -3.23 4.47
N ARG A 193 -9.15 -2.91 5.38
CA ARG A 193 -9.23 -1.75 6.26
C ARG A 193 -9.34 -0.44 5.46
N GLU A 194 -8.57 -0.29 4.40
CA GLU A 194 -8.59 0.90 3.54
C GLU A 194 -9.94 1.07 2.83
N ILE A 195 -10.53 -0.01 2.34
CA ILE A 195 -11.88 0.06 1.76
C ILE A 195 -12.91 0.51 2.79
N TYR A 196 -12.85 -0.04 4.00
CA TYR A 196 -13.77 0.36 5.08
C TYR A 196 -13.56 1.81 5.51
N LEU A 197 -12.31 2.29 5.58
CA LEU A 197 -11.97 3.70 5.83
C LEU A 197 -12.59 4.62 4.77
N ASN A 198 -12.37 4.33 3.48
CA ASN A 198 -12.84 5.12 2.36
C ASN A 198 -14.39 5.10 2.25
N SER A 199 -15.01 4.01 2.69
CA SER A 199 -16.47 3.85 2.73
C SER A 199 -17.10 4.35 4.03
N ARG A 200 -16.31 4.95 4.94
CA ARG A 200 -16.73 5.42 6.28
C ARG A 200 -17.36 4.33 7.14
N ARG A 201 -16.97 3.09 6.94
CA ARG A 201 -17.40 1.93 7.73
C ARG A 201 -16.45 1.72 8.91
N TRP A 202 -16.53 2.65 9.88
CA TRP A 202 -15.55 2.80 10.96
C TRP A 202 -15.48 1.59 11.90
N GLU A 203 -16.62 0.99 12.24
CA GLU A 203 -16.66 -0.17 13.13
C GLU A 203 -15.96 -1.39 12.53
N GLU A 204 -16.19 -1.65 11.24
CA GLU A 204 -15.55 -2.73 10.50
C GLU A 204 -14.06 -2.46 10.34
N ALA A 205 -13.67 -1.23 10.01
CA ALA A 205 -12.27 -0.82 9.93
C ALA A 205 -11.55 -1.05 11.26
N LEU A 206 -12.16 -0.71 12.39
CA LEU A 206 -11.62 -0.93 13.73
C LEU A 206 -11.49 -2.42 14.09
N LYS A 207 -12.43 -3.28 13.64
CA LYS A 207 -12.33 -4.74 13.82
C LYS A 207 -11.11 -5.30 13.08
N ILE A 208 -10.94 -4.91 11.81
CA ILE A 208 -9.78 -5.32 11.00
C ILE A 208 -8.48 -4.79 11.62
N GLN A 209 -8.47 -3.53 12.08
CA GLN A 209 -7.29 -2.95 12.73
C GLN A 209 -6.83 -3.72 13.97
N LYS A 210 -7.78 -4.24 14.76
CA LYS A 210 -7.43 -5.11 15.91
C LYS A 210 -6.75 -6.41 15.48
N SER A 211 -7.14 -6.98 14.33
CA SER A 211 -6.49 -8.17 13.78
C SER A 211 -5.08 -7.84 13.29
N ILE A 212 -4.91 -6.72 12.59
CA ILE A 212 -3.60 -6.23 12.14
C ILE A 212 -2.65 -6.04 13.34
N LEU A 213 -3.10 -5.36 14.39
CA LEU A 213 -2.28 -5.13 15.59
C LEU A 213 -1.81 -6.44 16.28
N LYS A 214 -2.64 -7.48 16.28
CA LYS A 214 -2.24 -8.79 16.83
C LYS A 214 -1.16 -9.49 16.00
N LEU A 215 -1.14 -9.26 14.70
CA LEU A 215 -0.23 -9.91 13.76
C LEU A 215 1.06 -9.10 13.55
N THR A 216 1.02 -7.79 13.79
CA THR A 216 2.18 -6.90 13.61
C THR A 216 3.21 -7.17 14.68
N LYS A 217 4.47 -7.36 14.26
CA LYS A 217 5.61 -7.59 15.15
C LYS A 217 6.66 -6.52 14.92
N GLY A 218 7.28 -6.08 16.01
CA GLY A 218 8.32 -5.07 15.98
C GLY A 218 7.84 -3.71 16.47
N LYS A 219 8.62 -3.11 17.38
CA LYS A 219 8.23 -1.91 18.13
C LYS A 219 7.79 -0.73 17.24
N GLN A 220 8.48 -0.48 16.16
CA GLN A 220 8.16 0.62 15.24
C GLN A 220 6.86 0.35 14.50
N ALA A 221 6.70 -0.85 13.91
CA ALA A 221 5.49 -1.22 13.18
C ALA A 221 4.25 -1.26 14.09
N GLU A 222 4.39 -1.76 15.32
CA GLU A 222 3.33 -1.73 16.32
C GLU A 222 2.95 -0.29 16.70
N GLU A 223 3.91 0.62 16.79
CA GLU A 223 3.65 2.03 17.07
C GLU A 223 2.89 2.70 15.93
N GLU A 224 3.28 2.46 14.68
CA GLU A 224 2.60 2.97 13.49
C GLU A 224 1.15 2.47 13.42
N GLU A 225 0.92 1.17 13.60
CA GLU A 225 -0.43 0.60 13.59
C GLU A 225 -1.27 1.05 14.79
N THR A 226 -0.64 1.34 15.93
CA THR A 226 -1.33 1.93 17.11
C THR A 226 -1.78 3.35 16.80
N LEU A 227 -0.93 4.17 16.18
CA LEU A 227 -1.31 5.52 15.74
C LEU A 227 -2.44 5.48 14.72
N PHE A 228 -2.39 4.54 13.79
CA PHE A 228 -3.46 4.32 12.82
C PHE A 228 -4.79 3.96 13.53
N SER A 229 -4.74 3.09 14.54
CA SER A 229 -5.89 2.72 15.33
C SER A 229 -6.53 3.94 16.06
N LEU A 230 -5.69 4.82 16.61
CA LEU A 230 -6.16 6.07 17.22
C LEU A 230 -6.78 7.01 16.19
N GLY A 231 -6.23 7.09 14.99
CA GLY A 231 -6.80 7.84 13.88
C GLY A 231 -8.18 7.32 13.46
N LEU A 232 -8.35 6.01 13.37
CA LEU A 232 -9.65 5.40 13.08
C LEU A 232 -10.69 5.68 14.17
N LYS A 233 -10.30 5.57 15.45
CA LYS A 233 -11.17 5.95 16.58
C LYS A 233 -11.55 7.42 16.52
N TYR A 234 -10.61 8.29 16.18
CA TYR A 234 -10.86 9.71 16.00
C TYR A 234 -11.91 9.97 14.90
N GLU A 235 -11.77 9.35 13.74
CA GLU A 235 -12.72 9.51 12.62
C GLU A 235 -14.10 8.94 12.98
N HIS A 236 -14.18 7.80 13.65
CA HIS A 236 -15.43 7.22 14.13
C HIS A 236 -16.13 8.14 15.13
N ALA A 237 -15.42 8.64 16.14
CA ALA A 237 -16.00 9.55 17.11
C ALA A 237 -16.42 10.89 16.48
N ARG A 238 -15.69 11.37 15.46
CA ARG A 238 -16.07 12.55 14.67
C ARG A 238 -17.34 12.31 13.88
N ASP A 239 -17.50 11.13 13.28
CA ASP A 239 -18.71 10.75 12.57
C ASP A 239 -19.92 10.67 13.52
N LEU A 240 -19.77 10.04 14.69
CA LEU A 240 -20.78 10.04 15.73
C LEU A 240 -21.16 11.46 16.18
N MET A 241 -20.17 12.33 16.38
CA MET A 241 -20.41 13.73 16.72
C MET A 241 -21.21 14.45 15.62
N SER A 242 -20.95 14.16 14.34
CA SER A 242 -21.63 14.78 13.21
C SER A 242 -23.10 14.37 13.10
N ARG A 243 -23.47 13.16 13.51
CA ARG A 243 -24.86 12.67 13.56
C ARG A 243 -25.70 13.44 14.59
N GLY A 244 -25.08 13.93 15.65
CA GLY A 244 -25.68 14.89 16.59
C GLY A 244 -26.73 14.32 17.54
N GLY A 245 -27.03 13.03 17.49
CA GLY A 245 -27.91 12.37 18.44
C GLY A 245 -27.33 12.39 19.86
N LYS A 246 -28.20 12.51 20.89
CA LYS A 246 -27.72 12.54 22.30
C LYS A 246 -26.88 11.30 22.65
N GLY A 247 -27.32 10.11 22.22
CA GLY A 247 -26.59 8.86 22.41
C GLY A 247 -25.29 8.80 21.61
N ASP A 248 -25.28 9.35 20.38
CA ASP A 248 -24.09 9.42 19.53
C ASP A 248 -23.03 10.34 20.16
N LEU A 249 -23.45 11.51 20.68
CA LEU A 249 -22.56 12.45 21.37
C LEU A 249 -21.96 11.84 22.66
N GLU A 250 -22.73 11.06 23.40
CA GLU A 250 -22.24 10.36 24.62
C GLU A 250 -21.21 9.26 24.22
N SER A 251 -21.49 8.53 23.13
CA SER A 251 -20.58 7.52 22.59
C SER A 251 -19.28 8.16 22.06
N ALA A 252 -19.38 9.24 21.29
CA ALA A 252 -18.25 10.03 20.83
C ALA A 252 -17.40 10.54 21.99
N LEU A 253 -18.04 11.06 23.06
CA LEU A 253 -17.34 11.55 24.26
C LEU A 253 -16.58 10.44 24.97
N LYS A 254 -17.18 9.25 25.08
CA LYS A 254 -16.52 8.08 25.67
C LYS A 254 -15.28 7.71 24.85
N GLU A 255 -15.42 7.63 23.55
CA GLU A 255 -14.32 7.26 22.66
C GLU A 255 -13.19 8.30 22.65
N ALA A 256 -13.52 9.61 22.60
CA ALA A 256 -12.52 10.67 22.70
C ALA A 256 -11.74 10.63 24.03
N ARG A 257 -12.41 10.32 25.14
CA ARG A 257 -11.74 10.12 26.43
C ARG A 257 -10.83 8.89 26.43
N GLU A 258 -11.21 7.82 25.78
CA GLU A 258 -10.37 6.63 25.63
C GLU A 258 -9.12 6.94 24.80
N ILE A 259 -9.24 7.66 23.68
CA ILE A 259 -8.10 8.11 22.86
C ILE A 259 -7.11 8.91 23.70
N VAL A 260 -7.59 9.91 24.46
CA VAL A 260 -6.74 10.76 25.31
C VAL A 260 -6.07 9.97 26.43
N ARG A 261 -6.74 8.94 26.96
CA ARG A 261 -6.19 8.06 28.01
C ARG A 261 -5.14 7.11 27.46
N GLU A 262 -5.39 6.50 26.29
CA GLU A 262 -4.46 5.58 25.63
C GLU A 262 -3.16 6.29 25.22
N ARG A 263 -3.27 7.45 24.61
CA ARG A 263 -2.09 8.20 24.17
C ARG A 263 -2.21 9.68 24.46
N ARG A 264 -1.63 10.10 25.57
CA ARG A 264 -1.63 11.50 26.00
C ARG A 264 -0.89 12.45 25.06
N THR A 265 -0.05 11.94 24.14
CA THR A 265 0.67 12.71 23.12
C THR A 265 -0.12 12.86 21.83
N PHE A 266 -1.27 12.22 21.69
CA PHE A 266 -2.09 12.30 20.49
C PHE A 266 -2.99 13.54 20.55
N GLU A 267 -2.52 14.61 19.93
CA GLU A 267 -3.12 15.95 19.98
C GLU A 267 -4.57 15.96 19.50
N LEU A 268 -4.88 15.24 18.42
CA LEU A 268 -6.22 15.16 17.84
C LEU A 268 -7.30 14.72 18.83
N GLY A 269 -6.95 13.85 19.77
CA GLY A 269 -7.86 13.40 20.81
C GLY A 269 -8.36 14.56 21.69
N PHE A 270 -7.50 15.53 21.96
CA PHE A 270 -7.86 16.72 22.76
C PHE A 270 -8.65 17.75 21.95
N VAL A 271 -8.34 17.89 20.65
CA VAL A 271 -9.15 18.72 19.74
C VAL A 271 -10.57 18.17 19.72
N LEU A 272 -10.72 16.88 19.41
CA LEU A 272 -12.02 16.20 19.34
C LEU A 272 -12.79 16.26 20.67
N LEU A 273 -12.11 16.04 21.80
CA LEU A 273 -12.73 16.10 23.12
C LEU A 273 -13.35 17.46 23.39
N GLY A 274 -12.67 18.54 23.03
CA GLY A 274 -13.18 19.89 23.13
C GLY A 274 -14.33 20.17 22.17
N ASP A 275 -14.20 19.73 20.89
CA ASP A 275 -15.23 19.86 19.86
C ASP A 275 -16.54 19.16 20.30
N ILE A 276 -16.46 17.95 20.90
CA ILE A 276 -17.60 17.22 21.42
C ILE A 276 -18.23 17.96 22.59
N TYR A 277 -17.43 18.48 23.56
CA TYR A 277 -17.96 19.28 24.65
C TYR A 277 -18.70 20.51 24.12
N LEU A 278 -18.13 21.21 23.14
CA LEU A 278 -18.79 22.35 22.52
C LEU A 278 -20.13 21.94 21.89
N ARG A 279 -20.16 20.83 21.16
CA ARG A 279 -21.39 20.31 20.54
C ARG A 279 -22.46 19.92 21.55
N MET A 280 -22.05 19.46 22.73
CA MET A 280 -22.95 19.17 23.84
C MET A 280 -23.40 20.43 24.60
N GLY A 281 -23.04 21.65 24.16
CA GLY A 281 -23.30 22.90 24.87
C GLY A 281 -22.45 23.12 26.14
N ARG A 282 -21.44 22.28 26.38
CA ARG A 282 -20.55 22.35 27.54
C ARG A 282 -19.33 23.23 27.27
N TRP A 283 -19.55 24.46 26.83
CA TRP A 283 -18.53 25.38 26.34
C TRP A 283 -17.40 25.66 27.33
N THR A 284 -17.69 25.75 28.65
CA THR A 284 -16.65 25.94 29.71
C THR A 284 -15.72 24.72 29.78
N SER A 285 -16.22 23.51 29.55
CA SER A 285 -15.41 22.30 29.52
C SER A 285 -14.54 22.26 28.27
N ALA A 286 -15.07 22.67 27.12
CA ALA A 286 -14.32 22.79 25.87
C ALA A 286 -13.14 23.77 26.03
N GLY A 287 -13.40 24.98 26.50
CA GLY A 287 -12.34 25.98 26.72
C GLY A 287 -11.24 25.49 27.67
N LYS A 288 -11.60 24.89 28.80
CA LYS A 288 -10.62 24.33 29.76
C LYS A 288 -9.76 23.21 29.10
N VAL A 289 -10.35 22.36 28.29
CA VAL A 289 -9.59 21.31 27.58
C VAL A 289 -8.61 21.95 26.61
N TRP A 290 -9.02 22.88 25.77
CA TRP A 290 -8.15 23.51 24.79
C TRP A 290 -7.07 24.38 25.38
N GLU A 291 -7.37 25.18 26.43
CA GLU A 291 -6.37 25.97 27.16
C GLU A 291 -5.28 25.09 27.79
N LYS A 292 -5.70 23.99 28.46
CA LYS A 292 -4.75 23.03 29.02
C LYS A 292 -3.93 22.33 27.96
N SER A 293 -4.54 22.02 26.79
CA SER A 293 -3.87 21.38 25.67
C SER A 293 -2.89 22.32 24.99
N PHE A 294 -3.23 23.61 24.84
CA PHE A 294 -2.28 24.60 24.34
C PHE A 294 -1.04 24.69 25.23
N LYS A 295 -1.20 24.76 26.57
CA LYS A 295 -0.07 24.77 27.51
C LYS A 295 0.86 23.56 27.30
N ARG A 296 0.33 22.42 26.91
CA ARG A 296 1.07 21.16 26.72
C ARG A 296 1.71 21.05 25.37
N PHE A 297 0.94 21.28 24.29
CA PHE A 297 1.35 20.98 22.91
C PHE A 297 1.91 22.19 22.18
N LYS A 298 1.63 23.39 22.66
CA LYS A 298 1.99 24.66 21.98
C LYS A 298 1.45 24.78 20.56
N SER A 299 0.41 24.04 20.24
CA SER A 299 -0.15 23.95 18.90
C SER A 299 -1.21 25.03 18.68
N ILE A 300 -1.11 25.71 17.56
CA ILE A 300 -1.96 26.83 17.19
C ILE A 300 -3.44 26.42 16.99
N ILE A 301 -3.69 25.15 16.71
CA ILE A 301 -5.08 24.67 16.54
C ILE A 301 -5.94 24.93 17.78
N PHE A 302 -5.35 24.82 18.97
CA PHE A 302 -6.10 25.11 20.21
C PHE A 302 -6.39 26.59 20.35
N VAL A 303 -5.49 27.46 19.91
CA VAL A 303 -5.73 28.91 19.89
C VAL A 303 -6.89 29.24 18.96
N LEU A 304 -6.89 28.68 17.74
CA LEU A 304 -7.97 28.88 16.77
C LEU A 304 -9.32 28.37 17.33
N ARG A 305 -9.33 27.23 18.00
CA ARG A 305 -10.55 26.71 18.65
C ARG A 305 -11.04 27.63 19.78
N LEU A 306 -10.13 28.22 20.57
CA LEU A 306 -10.47 29.16 21.65
C LEU A 306 -10.96 30.49 21.06
N GLU A 307 -10.35 30.99 19.97
CA GLU A 307 -10.86 32.18 19.27
C GLU A 307 -12.30 31.96 18.81
N ASP A 308 -12.55 30.84 18.10
CA ASP A 308 -13.88 30.50 17.57
C ASP A 308 -14.89 30.39 18.75
N LEU A 309 -14.48 29.73 19.86
CA LEU A 309 -15.34 29.56 21.02
C LEU A 309 -15.73 30.92 21.68
N TYR A 310 -14.72 31.70 22.03
CA TYR A 310 -14.98 32.93 22.85
C TYR A 310 -15.57 34.07 22.01
N LEU A 311 -15.21 34.16 20.72
CA LEU A 311 -15.79 35.16 19.80
C LEU A 311 -17.26 34.85 19.49
N ASN A 312 -17.61 33.59 19.28
CA ASN A 312 -18.99 33.20 19.04
C ASN A 312 -19.88 33.38 20.30
N ARG A 313 -19.25 33.48 21.46
CA ARG A 313 -19.95 33.74 22.71
C ARG A 313 -19.92 35.20 23.15
N GLU A 314 -19.38 36.07 22.32
CA GLU A 314 -19.25 37.50 22.58
C GLU A 314 -18.49 37.79 23.93
N ASP A 315 -17.48 36.90 24.22
CA ASP A 315 -16.65 37.04 25.42
C ASP A 315 -15.17 37.32 25.05
N PRO A 316 -14.87 38.51 24.48
CA PRO A 316 -13.52 38.88 24.12
C PRO A 316 -12.58 38.98 25.32
N ASN A 317 -13.11 39.28 26.53
CA ASN A 317 -12.29 39.40 27.72
C ASN A 317 -11.68 38.09 28.15
N ALA A 318 -12.42 36.96 28.07
CA ALA A 318 -11.87 35.66 28.33
C ALA A 318 -10.76 35.31 27.36
N LEU A 319 -10.93 35.64 26.07
CA LEU A 319 -9.93 35.42 25.04
C LEU A 319 -8.67 36.30 25.27
N LEU A 320 -8.80 37.56 25.58
CA LEU A 320 -7.68 38.44 25.90
C LEU A 320 -6.90 37.92 27.14
N ASN A 321 -7.60 37.49 28.19
CA ASN A 321 -6.98 36.89 29.38
C ASN A 321 -6.18 35.62 29.03
N PHE A 322 -6.75 34.77 28.16
CA PHE A 322 -6.03 33.59 27.63
C PHE A 322 -4.73 34.00 26.91
N TYR A 323 -4.80 34.96 25.98
CA TYR A 323 -3.62 35.42 25.24
C TYR A 323 -2.55 36.03 26.14
N GLN A 324 -2.94 36.91 27.08
CA GLN A 324 -2.00 37.49 28.03
C GLN A 324 -1.30 36.43 28.89
N THR A 325 -2.05 35.41 29.32
CA THR A 325 -1.48 34.28 30.07
C THR A 325 -0.54 33.44 29.21
N ALA A 326 -0.92 33.22 27.96
CA ALA A 326 -0.13 32.44 26.98
C ALA A 326 1.18 33.16 26.59
N LEU A 327 1.14 34.45 26.37
CA LEU A 327 2.29 35.32 26.09
C LEU A 327 3.30 35.35 27.24
N ARG A 328 2.81 35.56 28.49
CA ARG A 328 3.67 35.53 29.70
C ARG A 328 4.42 34.20 29.85
N ALA A 329 3.74 33.08 29.50
CA ALA A 329 4.32 31.74 29.61
C ALA A 329 5.20 31.34 28.46
N ASN A 330 5.17 32.06 27.32
CA ASN A 330 5.82 31.69 26.06
C ASN A 330 6.30 32.93 25.30
N SER A 331 7.15 33.73 25.91
CA SER A 331 7.68 35.01 25.35
C SER A 331 8.35 34.86 24.00
N ASP A 332 8.87 33.70 23.67
CA ASP A 332 9.61 33.45 22.42
C ASP A 332 8.74 32.83 21.33
N TYR A 333 7.48 32.51 21.63
CA TYR A 333 6.58 31.89 20.65
C TYR A 333 5.85 32.94 19.82
N TRP A 334 6.54 33.47 18.82
CA TRP A 334 6.07 34.56 17.95
C TRP A 334 4.69 34.34 17.32
N LEU A 335 4.30 33.08 17.02
CA LEU A 335 2.97 32.79 16.47
C LEU A 335 1.85 33.23 17.40
N ILE A 336 1.97 33.02 18.70
CA ILE A 336 0.94 33.46 19.65
C ILE A 336 0.87 35.01 19.70
N THR A 337 2.01 35.69 19.59
CA THR A 337 2.07 37.16 19.50
C THR A 337 1.40 37.65 18.23
N PHE A 338 1.66 36.98 17.09
CA PHE A 338 1.02 37.31 15.80
C PHE A 338 -0.51 37.15 15.83
N PHE A 339 -1.02 36.05 16.39
CA PHE A 339 -2.46 35.84 16.52
C PHE A 339 -3.09 36.80 17.57
N TYR A 340 -2.36 37.14 18.61
CA TYR A 340 -2.77 38.17 19.55
C TYR A 340 -2.90 39.54 18.86
N ALA A 341 -1.92 39.96 18.09
CA ALA A 341 -2.00 41.22 17.33
C ALA A 341 -3.20 41.24 16.36
N LYS A 342 -3.47 40.11 15.72
CA LYS A 342 -4.63 39.94 14.85
C LYS A 342 -5.96 40.03 15.61
N LEU A 343 -6.01 39.51 16.82
CA LEU A 343 -7.17 39.66 17.70
C LEU A 343 -7.34 41.12 18.12
N CYS A 344 -6.26 41.80 18.57
CA CYS A 344 -6.29 43.19 18.94
C CYS A 344 -6.79 44.09 17.81
N LEU A 345 -6.33 43.86 16.55
CA LEU A 345 -6.87 44.56 15.40
C LEU A 345 -8.40 44.37 15.26
N ARG A 346 -8.90 43.14 15.42
CA ARG A 346 -10.34 42.84 15.34
C ARG A 346 -11.17 43.51 16.45
N LEU A 347 -10.55 43.74 17.59
CA LEU A 347 -11.18 44.42 18.75
C LEU A 347 -10.91 45.91 18.73
N GLU A 348 -10.33 46.47 17.66
CA GLU A 348 -9.96 47.89 17.53
C GLU A 348 -8.96 48.36 18.62
N LEU A 349 -8.24 47.44 19.24
CA LEU A 349 -7.14 47.73 20.15
C LEU A 349 -5.87 47.95 19.34
N LEU A 350 -5.81 49.11 18.61
CA LEU A 350 -4.81 49.36 17.58
C LEU A 350 -3.39 49.55 18.12
N ASP A 351 -3.24 50.15 19.29
CA ASP A 351 -1.95 50.37 19.93
C ASP A 351 -1.33 49.05 20.40
N GLU A 352 -2.11 48.19 21.08
CA GLU A 352 -1.71 46.86 21.51
C GLU A 352 -1.37 45.95 20.32
N ALA A 353 -2.12 46.07 19.20
CA ALA A 353 -1.81 45.36 17.98
C ALA A 353 -0.46 45.76 17.43
N LEU A 354 -0.17 47.07 17.36
CA LEU A 354 1.09 47.60 16.87
C LEU A 354 2.28 47.20 17.75
N ASP A 355 2.14 47.29 19.05
CA ASP A 355 3.18 46.88 20.02
C ASP A 355 3.51 45.38 19.87
N ALA A 356 2.52 44.52 19.71
CA ALA A 356 2.72 43.10 19.51
C ALA A 356 3.44 42.78 18.18
N ILE A 357 3.11 43.52 17.10
CA ILE A 357 3.79 43.38 15.82
C ILE A 357 5.23 43.84 15.88
N ASN A 358 5.49 45.00 16.54
CA ASN A 358 6.85 45.53 16.70
C ASN A 358 7.73 44.56 17.50
N GLU A 359 7.18 43.85 18.49
CA GLU A 359 7.90 42.82 19.21
C GLU A 359 8.33 41.66 18.30
N ILE A 360 7.47 41.25 17.36
CA ILE A 360 7.81 40.22 16.36
C ILE A 360 8.92 40.73 15.42
N SER A 361 8.80 41.92 14.90
CA SER A 361 9.78 42.53 13.97
C SER A 361 11.17 42.63 14.57
N LEU A 362 11.27 42.88 15.86
CA LEU A 362 12.55 42.96 16.58
C LEU A 362 13.22 41.58 16.76
N LYS A 363 12.43 40.53 16.84
CA LYS A 363 12.91 39.16 17.15
C LYS A 363 13.08 38.26 15.91
N ARG A 364 12.47 38.60 14.79
CA ARG A 364 12.39 37.76 13.60
C ARG A 364 12.54 38.58 12.30
N LYS A 365 12.94 37.87 11.21
CA LYS A 365 12.90 38.42 9.88
C LYS A 365 11.50 38.78 9.42
N ASP A 366 11.36 39.83 8.65
CA ASP A 366 10.12 40.24 8.03
C ASP A 366 9.53 39.17 7.10
N PHE A 367 8.21 39.10 7.07
CA PHE A 367 7.47 38.16 6.21
C PHE A 367 6.14 38.80 5.75
N PRO A 368 5.62 38.44 4.55
CA PRO A 368 4.49 39.15 3.94
C PRO A 368 3.24 39.27 4.83
N ALA A 369 2.91 38.22 5.61
CA ALA A 369 1.74 38.26 6.49
C ALA A 369 1.86 39.27 7.64
N LEU A 370 3.09 39.57 8.08
CA LEU A 370 3.37 40.58 9.09
C LEU A 370 3.11 41.97 8.52
N HIS A 371 3.69 42.31 7.34
CA HIS A 371 3.51 43.59 6.66
C HIS A 371 2.05 43.82 6.29
N ARG A 372 1.34 42.77 5.86
CA ARG A 372 -0.10 42.86 5.64
C ARG A 372 -0.87 43.24 6.89
N LEU A 373 -0.57 42.60 8.03
CA LEU A 373 -1.23 42.94 9.28
C LEU A 373 -0.91 44.36 9.75
N LEU A 374 0.34 44.79 9.59
CA LEU A 374 0.75 46.20 9.83
C LEU A 374 -0.04 47.17 8.94
N ALA A 375 -0.13 46.91 7.67
CA ALA A 375 -0.88 47.75 6.73
C ALA A 375 -2.36 47.85 7.14
N GLU A 376 -2.99 46.74 7.55
CA GLU A 376 -4.36 46.73 8.03
C GLU A 376 -4.50 47.56 9.34
N ILE A 377 -3.54 47.50 10.26
CA ILE A 377 -3.53 48.32 11.48
C ILE A 377 -3.41 49.83 11.14
N TYR A 378 -2.51 50.18 10.23
CA TYR A 378 -2.35 51.58 9.80
C TYR A 378 -3.58 52.12 9.05
N LEU A 379 -4.27 51.29 8.26
CA LEU A 379 -5.56 51.65 7.66
C LEU A 379 -6.60 52.00 8.70
N HIS A 380 -6.74 51.19 9.78
CA HIS A 380 -7.66 51.48 10.90
C HIS A 380 -7.24 52.74 11.66
N LYS A 381 -5.94 53.00 11.78
CA LYS A 381 -5.41 54.25 12.36
C LYS A 381 -5.55 55.47 11.42
N LYS A 382 -6.07 55.27 10.19
CA LYS A 382 -6.18 56.26 9.11
C LYS A 382 -4.84 56.85 8.68
N ASP A 383 -3.73 56.14 8.88
CA ASP A 383 -2.43 56.50 8.37
C ASP A 383 -2.22 55.78 7.00
N PHE A 384 -2.81 56.37 5.97
CA PHE A 384 -2.81 55.79 4.63
C PHE A 384 -1.39 55.74 4.01
N SER A 385 -0.48 56.63 4.44
CA SER A 385 0.89 56.64 3.93
C SER A 385 1.67 55.42 4.41
N GLN A 386 1.64 55.13 5.70
CA GLN A 386 2.26 53.94 6.29
C GLN A 386 1.59 52.68 5.80
N ALA A 387 0.27 52.65 5.69
CA ALA A 387 -0.47 51.50 5.18
C ALA A 387 -0.03 51.16 3.73
N ALA A 388 0.12 52.16 2.86
CA ALA A 388 0.57 51.94 1.46
C ALA A 388 1.98 51.33 1.42
N GLN A 389 2.93 51.87 2.21
CA GLN A 389 4.30 51.37 2.28
C GLN A 389 4.35 49.89 2.77
N GLU A 390 3.56 49.55 3.76
CA GLU A 390 3.52 48.17 4.27
C GLU A 390 2.86 47.22 3.28
N PHE A 391 1.84 47.65 2.53
CA PHE A 391 1.30 46.83 1.43
C PHE A 391 2.30 46.64 0.31
N GLU A 392 3.06 47.69 -0.07
CA GLU A 392 4.11 47.58 -1.08
C GLU A 392 5.15 46.54 -0.72
N LYS A 393 5.66 46.56 0.54
CA LYS A 393 6.54 45.49 1.06
C LYS A 393 5.94 44.12 0.98
N THR A 394 4.63 43.96 1.22
CA THR A 394 3.93 42.68 1.10
C THR A 394 4.00 42.12 -0.34
N PHE A 395 3.93 42.97 -1.36
CA PHE A 395 4.00 42.56 -2.76
C PHE A 395 5.43 42.32 -3.27
N GLU A 396 6.42 43.08 -2.73
CA GLU A 396 7.82 42.91 -3.10
C GLU A 396 8.44 41.64 -2.55
N MET A 397 7.93 41.14 -1.44
CA MET A 397 8.40 39.90 -0.82
C MET A 397 7.93 38.66 -1.58
N SER A 398 8.86 37.74 -1.87
CA SER A 398 8.51 36.43 -2.38
C SER A 398 7.83 35.61 -1.27
N GLY A 399 6.59 35.22 -1.49
CA GLY A 399 5.83 34.42 -0.53
C GLY A 399 4.36 34.78 -0.53
N THR A 400 3.69 34.37 0.50
CA THR A 400 2.25 34.47 0.58
C THR A 400 1.82 35.30 1.77
N SER A 401 0.75 36.07 1.63
CA SER A 401 0.26 36.99 2.68
C SER A 401 -0.56 36.30 3.80
N TYR A 402 -0.51 34.98 3.92
CA TYR A 402 -1.07 34.20 5.03
C TYR A 402 -0.12 33.09 5.47
N LEU A 403 -0.35 32.54 6.65
CA LEU A 403 0.42 31.42 7.19
C LEU A 403 -0.26 30.11 6.83
N PRO A 404 0.27 29.31 5.84
CA PRO A 404 -0.34 28.05 5.49
C PRO A 404 -0.05 26.97 6.52
N PHE A 405 -0.96 26.02 6.64
CA PHE A 405 -0.66 24.75 7.26
C PHE A 405 0.06 23.84 6.26
N SER A 406 1.07 23.12 6.70
CA SER A 406 1.76 22.13 5.89
C SER A 406 1.94 20.84 6.63
N CYS A 407 1.87 19.72 5.88
CA CYS A 407 2.13 18.40 6.43
C CYS A 407 3.62 18.24 6.72
N THR A 408 3.99 17.86 7.93
CA THR A 408 5.39 17.65 8.34
C THR A 408 6.05 16.44 7.67
N VAL A 409 5.26 15.57 7.01
CA VAL A 409 5.76 14.33 6.39
C VAL A 409 5.95 14.48 4.87
N CYS A 410 4.98 15.09 4.17
CA CYS A 410 5.00 15.16 2.71
C CYS A 410 4.95 16.60 2.17
N ASP A 411 5.06 17.60 3.03
CA ASP A 411 5.05 19.04 2.70
C ASP A 411 3.79 19.55 1.98
N ARG A 412 2.73 18.76 1.91
CA ARG A 412 1.47 19.22 1.30
C ARG A 412 0.92 20.40 2.08
N GLU A 413 0.63 21.48 1.38
CA GLU A 413 0.06 22.69 1.97
C GLU A 413 -1.47 22.68 1.97
N SER A 414 -2.06 23.35 2.97
CA SER A 414 -3.48 23.58 3.11
C SER A 414 -3.74 24.97 3.67
N LYS A 415 -4.85 25.59 3.26
CA LYS A 415 -5.33 26.85 3.83
C LYS A 415 -5.87 26.69 5.23
N GLU A 416 -6.43 25.52 5.49
CA GLU A 416 -7.06 25.16 6.75
C GLU A 416 -6.30 24.02 7.42
N TRP A 417 -6.40 23.96 8.73
CA TRP A 417 -5.89 22.82 9.46
C TRP A 417 -6.74 21.57 9.18
N ILE A 418 -6.08 20.48 8.82
CA ILE A 418 -6.72 19.18 8.58
C ILE A 418 -6.09 18.11 9.46
N ALA A 419 -6.92 17.23 9.99
CA ALA A 419 -6.49 16.17 10.91
C ALA A 419 -5.76 15.02 10.20
N TYR A 420 -6.16 14.71 8.97
CA TYR A 420 -5.67 13.59 8.17
C TYR A 420 -5.12 14.09 6.83
N CYS A 421 -3.88 13.77 6.52
CA CYS A 421 -3.27 14.18 5.26
C CYS A 421 -3.74 13.29 4.10
N PRO A 422 -4.37 13.84 3.07
CA PRO A 422 -4.87 13.04 1.95
C PRO A 422 -3.78 12.56 0.98
N GLN A 423 -2.51 12.99 1.17
CA GLN A 423 -1.39 12.58 0.34
C GLN A 423 -0.54 11.48 0.97
N CYS A 424 -0.13 11.66 2.24
CA CYS A 424 0.69 10.65 2.95
C CYS A 424 -0.12 9.76 3.90
N HIS A 425 -1.43 9.99 3.98
CA HIS A 425 -2.37 9.19 4.78
C HIS A 425 -2.05 9.12 6.28
N GLN A 426 -1.41 10.19 6.82
CA GLN A 426 -1.08 10.28 8.23
C GLN A 426 -1.92 11.32 8.97
N TRP A 427 -2.20 11.05 10.25
CA TRP A 427 -2.92 11.95 11.16
C TRP A 427 -1.97 12.84 11.94
N SER A 428 -2.48 14.01 12.37
CA SER A 428 -1.75 14.96 13.24
C SER A 428 -0.45 15.50 12.67
N THR A 429 -0.39 15.67 11.36
CA THR A 429 0.83 16.10 10.65
C THR A 429 0.80 17.56 10.19
N TYR A 430 -0.34 18.25 10.32
CA TYR A 430 -0.47 19.62 9.85
C TYR A 430 -0.09 20.63 10.93
N THR A 431 0.91 21.45 10.62
CA THR A 431 1.39 22.56 11.44
C THR A 431 1.68 23.77 10.59
N ILE A 432 1.79 24.96 11.19
CA ILE A 432 2.28 26.14 10.46
C ILE A 432 3.79 26.03 10.34
N LYS A 433 4.31 26.09 9.10
CA LYS A 433 5.75 26.08 8.86
C LYS A 433 6.39 27.37 9.36
N GLU A 434 7.41 27.22 10.15
CA GLU A 434 8.28 28.31 10.58
C GLU A 434 9.40 28.56 9.56
N GLY A 435 9.09 29.02 8.36
CA GLY A 435 10.13 29.37 7.39
C GLY A 435 9.71 29.39 5.91
N GLU A 436 10.15 30.39 5.22
CA GLU A 436 10.43 30.65 3.82
C GLU A 436 9.35 30.67 2.74
N LYS A 437 8.17 30.05 2.89
CA LYS A 437 7.12 30.18 1.85
C LYS A 437 5.77 30.45 2.50
N ILE A 438 5.32 31.65 2.33
CA ILE A 438 4.06 32.15 2.88
C ILE A 438 3.10 32.45 1.71
N ILE A 439 1.88 31.83 1.67
CA ILE A 439 0.90 31.87 0.56
C ILE A 439 -0.27 32.87 0.80
N PRO A 440 -0.82 33.67 -0.18
CA PRO A 440 -1.80 34.75 0.04
C PRO A 440 -3.22 34.30 0.44
N PHE A 441 -3.85 35.00 1.39
CA PHE A 441 -5.21 34.73 1.87
C PHE A 441 -6.25 35.52 1.05
N PRO A 442 -7.32 34.92 0.55
CA PRO A 442 -8.48 35.70 0.18
C PRO A 442 -9.12 36.27 1.45
N SER A 443 -9.39 37.55 1.46
CA SER A 443 -10.20 38.22 2.47
C SER A 443 -11.65 37.69 2.38
N LEU A 444 -11.98 36.67 3.15
CA LEU A 444 -13.39 36.31 3.34
C LEU A 444 -13.95 37.19 4.43
N PRO A 445 -15.09 37.84 4.21
CA PRO A 445 -15.81 38.53 5.27
C PRO A 445 -16.19 37.54 6.36
N PHE A 446 -16.24 38.03 7.61
CA PHE A 446 -16.46 37.22 8.81
C PHE A 446 -17.73 36.37 8.78
N SER A 447 -18.75 36.79 7.98
CA SER A 447 -20.03 36.10 7.77
C SER A 447 -19.95 34.82 6.93
N GLU A 448 -18.83 34.60 6.19
CA GLU A 448 -18.66 33.44 5.32
C GLU A 448 -17.69 32.40 5.86
N ARG A 449 -17.22 32.52 7.09
CA ARG A 449 -16.65 31.38 7.77
C ARG A 449 -17.77 30.37 7.92
N VAL A 450 -17.73 29.36 7.07
CA VAL A 450 -18.56 28.16 7.22
C VAL A 450 -18.51 27.79 8.68
N PRO A 451 -19.64 27.80 9.40
CA PRO A 451 -19.66 27.27 10.76
C PRO A 451 -19.01 25.92 10.65
N LEU A 452 -18.07 25.60 11.56
CA LEU A 452 -17.45 24.29 11.68
C LEU A 452 -18.45 23.29 11.15
N SER A 453 -18.21 22.83 9.91
CA SER A 453 -19.21 22.01 9.23
C SER A 453 -19.47 20.86 10.16
N LEU A 454 -20.55 21.04 10.82
CA LEU A 454 -21.12 20.12 11.76
C LEU A 454 -21.45 18.83 11.05
#